data_1e6b7b9191ec8f0634eb2f4214c64647
#
_entry.id   1e6b7b9191ec8f0634eb2f4214c64647
#
_cell.length_a   1.000
_cell.length_b   1.000
_cell.length_c   1.000
_cell.angle_alpha   90.00
_cell.angle_beta   90.00
_cell.angle_gamma   90.00
#
_symmetry.space_group_name_H-M   'P 1'
#
loop_
_entity.id
_entity.type
_entity.pdbx_description
1 polymer ?
#
loop_
_entity_poly.entity_id
_entity_poly.type
_entity_poly.pdbx_seq_one_letter_code
_entity_poly.pdbx_strand_id
1 'polypeptide(L)'
;MSILVTGGAGFIGSHTVVELLNAGKDVVIVDNFVNSKPVVLDRIREITGKDFKFYCADLCDKSALEVVFASEKIDSCIHFAGLKAVGESCKIPLRYYQNNLISTLNLCEMLDKYDCKNIVFSSSATVYGKPASVPIKETFPTNEATNPYGETKLQIEHILKDLYKADPSWNTALLRYFNPIGAHESGKIGEDPSGIPNNLMPYITQVAIGKL
;
A
#
# COMPACT_ATOMS: atom_id res chain seq x y z
N MET A 1 19.53 -0.01 -8.39
CA MET A 1 18.62 0.81 -7.51
C MET A 1 17.40 -0.05 -7.23
N SER A 2 17.30 -0.58 -6.02
CA SER A 2 16.20 -1.47 -5.65
C SER A 2 15.07 -0.71 -4.95
N ILE A 3 13.85 -0.94 -5.41
CA ILE A 3 12.63 -0.33 -4.87
C ILE A 3 11.88 -1.37 -4.04
N LEU A 4 11.73 -1.11 -2.74
CA LEU A 4 10.87 -1.91 -1.88
C LEU A 4 9.40 -1.57 -2.15
N VAL A 5 8.59 -2.58 -2.45
CA VAL A 5 7.13 -2.43 -2.60
C VAL A 5 6.46 -3.28 -1.54
N THR A 6 5.96 -2.65 -0.48
CA THR A 6 5.18 -3.35 0.54
C THR A 6 3.72 -3.46 0.10
N GLY A 7 3.11 -4.62 0.33
CA GLY A 7 1.78 -4.91 -0.22
C GLY A 7 1.81 -5.10 -1.75
N GLY A 8 2.97 -5.52 -2.29
CA GLY A 8 3.20 -5.62 -3.73
C GLY A 8 2.44 -6.74 -4.43
N ALA A 9 1.86 -7.71 -3.70
CA ALA A 9 0.96 -8.72 -4.24
C ALA A 9 -0.51 -8.27 -4.22
N GLY A 10 -0.84 -7.11 -3.64
CA GLY A 10 -2.18 -6.53 -3.65
C GLY A 10 -2.56 -5.92 -4.99
N PHE A 11 -3.80 -5.40 -5.10
CA PHE A 11 -4.33 -4.84 -6.35
C PHE A 11 -3.45 -3.70 -6.91
N ILE A 12 -3.29 -2.60 -6.17
CA ILE A 12 -2.49 -1.46 -6.65
C ILE A 12 -1.00 -1.82 -6.69
N GLY A 13 -0.52 -2.54 -5.67
CA GLY A 13 0.89 -2.96 -5.58
C GLY A 13 1.34 -3.79 -6.78
N SER A 14 0.56 -4.78 -7.21
CA SER A 14 0.91 -5.65 -8.34
C SER A 14 1.02 -4.89 -9.66
N HIS A 15 0.09 -3.95 -9.93
CA HIS A 15 0.17 -3.07 -11.10
C HIS A 15 1.42 -2.18 -11.05
N THR A 16 1.71 -1.60 -9.87
CA THR A 16 2.92 -0.79 -9.68
C THR A 16 4.19 -1.61 -9.90
N VAL A 17 4.24 -2.84 -9.40
CA VAL A 17 5.39 -3.74 -9.62
C VAL A 17 5.59 -4.03 -11.11
N VAL A 18 4.51 -4.30 -11.86
CA VAL A 18 4.60 -4.50 -13.32
C VAL A 18 5.21 -3.28 -14.01
N GLU A 19 4.73 -2.07 -13.69
CA GLU A 19 5.24 -0.84 -14.27
C GLU A 19 6.72 -0.58 -13.91
N LEU A 20 7.10 -0.81 -12.65
CA LEU A 20 8.50 -0.67 -12.21
C LEU A 20 9.42 -1.65 -12.94
N LEU A 21 9.01 -2.91 -13.05
CA LEU A 21 9.78 -3.91 -13.79
C LEU A 21 9.90 -3.54 -15.26
N ASN A 22 8.80 -3.11 -15.92
CA ASN A 22 8.82 -2.66 -17.31
C ASN A 22 9.73 -1.45 -17.50
N ALA A 23 9.80 -0.55 -16.54
CA ALA A 23 10.74 0.56 -16.50
C ALA A 23 12.19 0.17 -16.18
N GLY A 24 12.51 -1.14 -16.06
CA GLY A 24 13.86 -1.64 -15.81
C GLY A 24 14.36 -1.40 -14.39
N LYS A 25 13.48 -1.30 -13.41
CA LYS A 25 13.86 -1.16 -12.00
C LYS A 25 13.97 -2.53 -11.33
N ASP A 26 14.91 -2.64 -10.38
CA ASP A 26 14.98 -3.79 -9.49
C ASP A 26 13.91 -3.64 -8.41
N VAL A 27 13.13 -4.68 -8.17
CA VAL A 27 12.01 -4.64 -7.22
C VAL A 27 12.18 -5.70 -6.15
N VAL A 28 11.94 -5.29 -4.91
CA VAL A 28 11.80 -6.17 -3.74
C VAL A 28 10.37 -6.05 -3.23
N ILE A 29 9.64 -7.16 -3.18
CA ILE A 29 8.26 -7.20 -2.69
C ILE A 29 8.25 -7.76 -1.28
N VAL A 30 7.50 -7.11 -0.38
CA VAL A 30 7.11 -7.66 0.93
C VAL A 30 5.59 -7.69 1.01
N ASP A 31 5.03 -8.88 1.28
CA ASP A 31 3.59 -9.08 1.45
C ASP A 31 3.34 -10.30 2.36
N ASN A 32 2.33 -10.28 3.20
CA ASN A 32 1.97 -11.39 4.09
C ASN A 32 0.75 -12.19 3.59
N PHE A 33 0.23 -11.85 2.42
CA PHE A 33 -0.94 -12.46 1.78
C PHE A 33 -2.24 -12.41 2.59
N VAL A 34 -2.35 -11.53 3.57
CA VAL A 34 -3.59 -11.39 4.36
C VAL A 34 -4.79 -10.96 3.51
N ASN A 35 -4.53 -10.19 2.45
CA ASN A 35 -5.56 -9.70 1.51
C ASN A 35 -5.09 -9.75 0.04
N SER A 36 -4.16 -10.63 -0.27
CA SER A 36 -3.62 -10.89 -1.58
C SER A 36 -3.44 -12.39 -1.80
N LYS A 37 -2.99 -12.82 -2.96
CA LYS A 37 -2.84 -14.25 -3.29
C LYS A 37 -1.46 -14.52 -3.88
N PRO A 38 -0.78 -15.63 -3.50
CA PRO A 38 0.55 -15.99 -4.01
C PRO A 38 0.62 -16.05 -5.54
N VAL A 39 -0.42 -16.49 -6.21
CA VAL A 39 -0.50 -16.59 -7.68
C VAL A 39 -0.24 -15.25 -8.39
N VAL A 40 -0.43 -14.12 -7.71
CA VAL A 40 -0.15 -12.79 -8.28
C VAL A 40 1.33 -12.63 -8.63
N LEU A 41 2.22 -13.22 -7.84
CA LEU A 41 3.66 -13.18 -8.12
C LEU A 41 4.02 -13.85 -9.45
N ASP A 42 3.41 -15.01 -9.73
CA ASP A 42 3.62 -15.72 -10.99
C ASP A 42 3.05 -14.94 -12.18
N ARG A 43 1.87 -14.35 -11.98
CA ARG A 43 1.25 -13.50 -13.02
C ARG A 43 2.06 -12.25 -13.34
N ILE A 44 2.71 -11.63 -12.35
CA ILE A 44 3.65 -10.52 -12.58
C ILE A 44 4.82 -10.99 -13.45
N ARG A 45 5.42 -12.17 -13.16
CA ARG A 45 6.49 -12.75 -13.96
C ARG A 45 6.04 -13.06 -15.39
N GLU A 46 4.85 -13.62 -15.54
CA GLU A 46 4.26 -13.91 -16.87
C GLU A 46 4.01 -12.65 -17.71
N ILE A 47 3.57 -11.56 -17.07
CA ILE A 47 3.29 -10.29 -17.75
C ILE A 47 4.59 -9.62 -18.20
N THR A 48 5.58 -9.58 -17.32
CA THR A 48 6.79 -8.77 -17.51
C THR A 48 7.95 -9.54 -18.15
N GLY A 49 7.93 -10.87 -18.06
CA GLY A 49 9.09 -11.71 -18.41
C GLY A 49 10.29 -11.49 -17.51
N LYS A 50 10.13 -10.85 -16.35
CA LYS A 50 11.19 -10.46 -15.44
C LYS A 50 11.01 -11.07 -14.06
N ASP A 51 12.12 -11.24 -13.35
CA ASP A 51 12.11 -11.71 -11.97
C ASP A 51 12.32 -10.56 -10.98
N PHE A 52 11.99 -10.81 -9.72
CA PHE A 52 12.09 -9.89 -8.61
C PHE A 52 12.29 -10.65 -7.30
N LYS A 53 12.76 -9.98 -6.27
CA LYS A 53 12.87 -10.55 -4.92
C LYS A 53 11.51 -10.49 -4.20
N PHE A 54 11.19 -11.54 -3.48
CA PHE A 54 9.96 -11.62 -2.69
C PHE A 54 10.23 -12.16 -1.28
N TYR A 55 9.67 -11.49 -0.28
CA TYR A 55 9.69 -11.90 1.12
C TYR A 55 8.26 -12.00 1.64
N CYS A 56 7.87 -13.18 2.12
CA CYS A 56 6.62 -13.38 2.83
C CYS A 56 6.82 -12.94 4.28
N ALA A 57 6.47 -11.70 4.60
CA ALA A 57 6.67 -11.13 5.94
C ALA A 57 5.57 -10.16 6.31
N ASP A 58 5.24 -10.13 7.61
CA ASP A 58 4.34 -9.13 8.18
C ASP A 58 5.17 -7.91 8.64
N LEU A 59 4.79 -6.72 8.19
CA LEU A 59 5.47 -5.48 8.59
C LEU A 59 5.29 -5.16 10.09
N CYS A 60 4.30 -5.76 10.75
CA CYS A 60 4.17 -5.67 12.21
C CYS A 60 5.24 -6.50 12.95
N ASP A 61 5.86 -7.48 12.27
CA ASP A 61 7.03 -8.20 12.78
C ASP A 61 8.32 -7.47 12.36
N LYS A 62 8.83 -6.65 13.27
CA LYS A 62 10.04 -5.87 13.06
C LYS A 62 11.26 -6.73 12.75
N SER A 63 11.36 -7.91 13.35
CA SER A 63 12.49 -8.83 13.13
C SER A 63 12.47 -9.42 11.72
N ALA A 64 11.28 -9.82 11.23
CA ALA A 64 11.13 -10.29 9.87
C ALA A 64 11.43 -9.18 8.84
N LEU A 65 11.02 -7.95 9.12
CA LEU A 65 11.31 -6.81 8.27
C LEU A 65 12.81 -6.48 8.25
N GLU A 66 13.50 -6.58 9.39
CA GLU A 66 14.95 -6.36 9.47
C GLU A 66 15.74 -7.36 8.61
N VAL A 67 15.30 -8.62 8.50
CA VAL A 67 15.91 -9.61 7.60
C VAL A 67 15.89 -9.13 6.15
N VAL A 68 14.81 -8.50 5.71
CA VAL A 68 14.70 -7.95 4.35
C VAL A 68 15.75 -6.86 4.12
N PHE A 69 15.82 -5.88 5.00
CA PHE A 69 16.76 -4.76 4.87
C PHE A 69 18.22 -5.16 5.04
N ALA A 70 18.50 -6.20 5.82
CA ALA A 70 19.85 -6.75 5.95
C ALA A 70 20.29 -7.55 4.69
N SER A 71 19.33 -8.11 3.95
CA SER A 71 19.58 -8.92 2.77
C SER A 71 19.61 -8.13 1.47
N GLU A 72 18.88 -7.00 1.43
CA GLU A 72 18.67 -6.23 0.19
C GLU A 72 19.08 -4.76 0.39
N LYS A 73 19.80 -4.21 -0.59
CA LYS A 73 20.09 -2.78 -0.61
C LYS A 73 18.89 -2.02 -1.16
N ILE A 74 18.10 -1.42 -0.27
CA ILE A 74 16.90 -0.66 -0.61
C ILE A 74 17.27 0.83 -0.78
N ASP A 75 16.89 1.42 -1.91
CA ASP A 75 17.14 2.85 -2.21
C ASP A 75 15.88 3.71 -2.06
N SER A 76 14.70 3.10 -2.18
CA SER A 76 13.41 3.76 -1.99
C SER A 76 12.32 2.75 -1.65
N CYS A 77 11.22 3.23 -1.08
CA CYS A 77 10.08 2.41 -0.69
C CYS A 77 8.77 2.98 -1.24
N ILE A 78 7.91 2.09 -1.75
CA ILE A 78 6.50 2.38 -2.03
C ILE A 78 5.66 1.55 -1.07
N HIS A 79 4.95 2.22 -0.17
CA HIS A 79 4.23 1.59 0.92
C HIS A 79 2.73 1.49 0.64
N PHE A 80 2.28 0.31 0.17
CA PHE A 80 0.86 -0.02 -0.04
C PHE A 80 0.29 -0.88 1.07
N ALA A 81 1.10 -1.63 1.81
CA ALA A 81 0.63 -2.55 2.83
C ALA A 81 -0.25 -1.84 3.88
N GLY A 82 -1.35 -2.47 4.23
CA GLY A 82 -2.28 -1.99 5.24
C GLY A 82 -3.70 -2.50 5.04
N LEU A 83 -4.46 -2.59 6.11
CA LEU A 83 -5.89 -2.89 6.07
C LEU A 83 -6.65 -1.69 5.49
N LYS A 84 -7.62 -1.94 4.57
CA LYS A 84 -8.25 -0.88 3.76
C LYS A 84 -9.78 -0.84 3.79
N ALA A 85 -10.44 -1.79 4.45
CA ALA A 85 -11.89 -1.91 4.42
C ALA A 85 -12.57 -0.95 5.41
N VAL A 86 -13.16 0.14 4.90
CA VAL A 86 -13.81 1.19 5.70
C VAL A 86 -14.85 0.62 6.66
N GLY A 87 -15.80 -0.20 6.16
CA GLY A 87 -16.86 -0.77 6.99
C GLY A 87 -16.35 -1.73 8.07
N GLU A 88 -15.29 -2.49 7.79
CA GLU A 88 -14.64 -3.36 8.78
C GLU A 88 -13.94 -2.53 9.86
N SER A 89 -13.27 -1.43 9.47
CA SER A 89 -12.57 -0.57 10.42
C SER A 89 -13.48 -0.01 11.51
N CYS A 90 -14.74 0.27 11.17
CA CYS A 90 -15.73 0.73 12.15
C CYS A 90 -16.16 -0.37 13.14
N LYS A 91 -16.03 -1.65 12.76
CA LYS A 91 -16.39 -2.79 13.62
C LYS A 91 -15.24 -3.24 14.52
N ILE A 92 -14.01 -3.17 14.02
CA ILE A 92 -12.80 -3.63 14.72
C ILE A 92 -11.67 -2.59 14.66
N PRO A 93 -11.90 -1.36 15.19
CA PRO A 93 -10.98 -0.22 14.99
C PRO A 93 -9.58 -0.49 15.53
N LEU A 94 -9.45 -1.13 16.68
CA LEU A 94 -8.14 -1.41 17.28
C LEU A 94 -7.22 -2.22 16.36
N ARG A 95 -7.76 -3.20 15.63
CA ARG A 95 -7.00 -3.98 14.65
C ARG A 95 -6.43 -3.08 13.54
N TYR A 96 -7.22 -2.09 13.08
CA TYR A 96 -6.79 -1.15 12.05
C TYR A 96 -5.68 -0.23 12.55
N TYR A 97 -5.82 0.33 13.75
CA TYR A 97 -4.77 1.14 14.35
C TYR A 97 -3.49 0.33 14.57
N GLN A 98 -3.59 -0.85 15.20
CA GLN A 98 -2.43 -1.70 15.44
C GLN A 98 -1.74 -2.08 14.13
N ASN A 99 -2.48 -2.62 13.16
CA ASN A 99 -1.89 -3.06 11.91
C ASN A 99 -1.27 -1.90 11.12
N ASN A 100 -2.03 -0.85 10.85
CA ASN A 100 -1.58 0.19 9.91
C ASN A 100 -0.51 1.10 10.51
N LEU A 101 -0.59 1.43 11.81
CA LEU A 101 0.40 2.29 12.44
C LEU A 101 1.67 1.52 12.78
N ILE A 102 1.58 0.32 13.40
CA ILE A 102 2.77 -0.45 13.77
C ILE A 102 3.57 -0.84 12.54
N SER A 103 2.90 -1.30 11.46
CA SER A 103 3.58 -1.66 10.21
C SER A 103 4.34 -0.48 9.62
N THR A 104 3.74 0.72 9.63
CA THR A 104 4.39 1.92 9.12
C THR A 104 5.52 2.41 10.02
N LEU A 105 5.34 2.38 11.35
CA LEU A 105 6.40 2.76 12.29
C LEU A 105 7.61 1.84 12.17
N ASN A 106 7.40 0.53 12.15
CA ASN A 106 8.48 -0.44 11.94
C ASN A 106 9.20 -0.21 10.60
N LEU A 107 8.43 0.06 9.53
CA LEU A 107 9.00 0.37 8.22
C LEU A 107 9.85 1.63 8.26
N CYS A 108 9.36 2.72 8.85
CA CYS A 108 10.12 3.97 8.96
C CYS A 108 11.41 3.80 9.79
N GLU A 109 11.36 3.03 10.88
CA GLU A 109 12.57 2.72 11.65
C GLU A 109 13.61 1.93 10.84
N MET A 110 13.17 0.98 9.99
CA MET A 110 14.09 0.25 9.12
C MET A 110 14.63 1.15 8.00
N LEU A 111 13.79 1.97 7.40
CA LEU A 111 14.20 2.92 6.37
C LEU A 111 15.26 3.89 6.92
N ASP A 112 15.08 4.41 8.13
CA ASP A 112 16.07 5.28 8.79
C ASP A 112 17.36 4.51 9.13
N LYS A 113 17.25 3.34 9.77
CA LYS A 113 18.39 2.51 10.16
C LYS A 113 19.30 2.12 8.99
N TYR A 114 18.72 1.91 7.81
CA TYR A 114 19.45 1.48 6.60
C TYR A 114 19.66 2.63 5.59
N ASP A 115 19.53 3.89 6.04
CA ASP A 115 19.77 5.11 5.26
C ASP A 115 18.98 5.21 3.95
N CYS A 116 17.76 4.69 3.95
CA CYS A 116 16.82 4.76 2.86
C CYS A 116 15.68 5.74 3.20
N LYS A 117 15.85 7.03 2.90
CA LYS A 117 14.92 8.09 3.32
C LYS A 117 13.95 8.53 2.21
N ASN A 118 13.71 7.68 1.22
CA ASN A 118 12.78 7.95 0.12
C ASN A 118 11.54 7.06 0.24
N ILE A 119 10.40 7.63 0.58
CA ILE A 119 9.14 6.88 0.74
C ILE A 119 7.99 7.52 -0.03
N VAL A 120 7.27 6.69 -0.79
CA VAL A 120 5.97 7.00 -1.37
C VAL A 120 4.92 6.25 -0.56
N PHE A 121 3.99 6.97 0.05
CA PHE A 121 2.94 6.39 0.87
C PHE A 121 1.59 6.40 0.16
N SER A 122 0.95 5.25 0.12
CA SER A 122 -0.44 5.07 -0.32
C SER A 122 -1.39 5.59 0.75
N SER A 123 -1.67 6.89 0.72
CA SER A 123 -2.71 7.52 1.52
C SER A 123 -4.09 7.31 0.87
N SER A 124 -5.10 8.05 1.30
CA SER A 124 -6.48 7.89 0.84
C SER A 124 -7.19 9.24 0.82
N ALA A 125 -8.13 9.41 -0.11
CA ALA A 125 -9.03 10.56 -0.11
C ALA A 125 -9.91 10.64 1.16
N THR A 126 -10.04 9.55 1.93
CA THR A 126 -10.75 9.54 3.21
C THR A 126 -10.15 10.49 4.25
N VAL A 127 -8.88 10.92 4.09
CA VAL A 127 -8.23 11.91 4.97
C VAL A 127 -8.84 13.30 4.87
N TYR A 128 -9.59 13.60 3.80
CA TYR A 128 -10.31 14.86 3.65
C TYR A 128 -11.62 14.92 4.45
N GLY A 129 -12.08 13.77 4.97
CA GLY A 129 -13.33 13.70 5.72
C GLY A 129 -14.53 14.19 4.91
N LYS A 130 -15.16 15.26 5.37
CA LYS A 130 -16.26 15.95 4.65
C LYS A 130 -15.68 17.19 3.96
N PRO A 131 -15.33 17.13 2.67
CA PRO A 131 -14.76 18.26 1.97
C PRO A 131 -15.79 19.38 1.80
N ALA A 132 -15.32 20.64 1.81
CA ALA A 132 -16.18 21.81 1.67
C ALA A 132 -16.82 21.93 0.27
N SER A 133 -16.19 21.36 -0.76
CA SER A 133 -16.67 21.36 -2.15
C SER A 133 -16.03 20.23 -2.97
N VAL A 134 -16.56 20.04 -4.17
CA VAL A 134 -15.98 19.16 -5.22
C VAL A 134 -15.72 19.98 -6.49
N PRO A 135 -14.69 19.67 -7.27
CA PRO A 135 -13.67 18.62 -7.04
C PRO A 135 -12.76 18.92 -5.84
N ILE A 136 -12.33 17.86 -5.15
CA ILE A 136 -11.43 17.98 -4.00
C ILE A 136 -10.03 18.32 -4.51
N LYS A 137 -9.36 19.28 -3.84
CA LYS A 137 -7.98 19.71 -4.15
C LYS A 137 -7.03 19.28 -3.03
N GLU A 138 -5.76 19.08 -3.36
CA GLU A 138 -4.71 18.69 -2.42
C GLU A 138 -4.51 19.71 -1.28
N THR A 139 -4.88 20.97 -1.53
CA THR A 139 -4.82 22.07 -0.55
C THR A 139 -5.96 22.07 0.46
N PHE A 140 -6.95 21.18 0.30
CA PHE A 140 -8.06 21.11 1.25
C PHE A 140 -7.60 20.57 2.60
N PRO A 141 -8.22 21.01 3.71
CA PRO A 141 -7.88 20.53 5.04
C PRO A 141 -8.04 19.01 5.17
N THR A 142 -7.16 18.39 5.95
CA THR A 142 -7.17 16.95 6.27
C THR A 142 -7.24 16.77 7.78
N ASN A 143 -8.28 17.33 8.43
CA ASN A 143 -8.33 17.43 9.88
C ASN A 143 -9.14 16.32 10.55
N GLU A 144 -10.12 15.73 9.85
CA GLU A 144 -11.07 14.79 10.45
C GLU A 144 -11.44 13.70 9.43
N ALA A 145 -10.90 12.51 9.61
CA ALA A 145 -11.37 11.36 8.87
C ALA A 145 -12.72 10.86 9.45
N THR A 146 -13.61 10.37 8.61
CA THR A 146 -14.97 9.93 9.02
C THR A 146 -15.02 8.49 9.53
N ASN A 147 -13.91 7.77 9.52
CA ASN A 147 -13.81 6.36 9.92
C ASN A 147 -12.40 5.99 10.36
N PRO A 148 -12.23 4.90 11.15
CA PRO A 148 -10.92 4.50 11.68
C PRO A 148 -9.86 4.19 10.62
N TYR A 149 -10.24 3.62 9.46
CA TYR A 149 -9.30 3.42 8.36
C TYR A 149 -8.73 4.76 7.87
N GLY A 150 -9.60 5.73 7.56
CA GLY A 150 -9.19 7.07 7.14
C GLY A 150 -8.33 7.75 8.19
N GLU A 151 -8.67 7.58 9.48
CA GLU A 151 -7.90 8.12 10.60
C GLU A 151 -6.48 7.51 10.64
N THR A 152 -6.31 6.20 10.43
CA THR A 152 -4.97 5.61 10.36
C THR A 152 -4.14 6.20 9.21
N LYS A 153 -4.76 6.46 8.04
CA LYS A 153 -4.06 7.10 6.91
C LYS A 153 -3.65 8.53 7.24
N LEU A 154 -4.52 9.30 7.88
CA LEU A 154 -4.25 10.67 8.32
C LEU A 154 -3.10 10.72 9.34
N GLN A 155 -3.12 9.85 10.34
CA GLN A 155 -2.05 9.76 11.34
C GLN A 155 -0.70 9.40 10.70
N ILE A 156 -0.68 8.49 9.72
CA ILE A 156 0.54 8.16 8.98
C ILE A 156 1.05 9.37 8.18
N GLU A 157 0.15 10.15 7.55
CA GLU A 157 0.58 11.41 6.90
C GLU A 157 1.24 12.37 7.89
N HIS A 158 0.72 12.48 9.12
CA HIS A 158 1.32 13.30 10.17
C HIS A 158 2.70 12.77 10.57
N ILE A 159 2.83 11.46 10.81
CA ILE A 159 4.11 10.81 11.13
C ILE A 159 5.16 11.12 10.06
N LEU A 160 4.84 10.91 8.79
CA LEU A 160 5.77 11.14 7.69
C LEU A 160 6.15 12.62 7.54
N LYS A 161 5.21 13.54 7.76
CA LYS A 161 5.49 14.98 7.79
C LYS A 161 6.39 15.38 8.96
N ASP A 162 6.23 14.75 10.12
CA ASP A 162 7.05 15.03 11.29
C ASP A 162 8.46 14.44 11.15
N LEU A 163 8.61 13.27 10.51
CA LEU A 163 9.93 12.74 10.12
C LEU A 163 10.68 13.72 9.22
N TYR A 164 10.03 14.25 8.18
CA TYR A 164 10.63 15.26 7.31
C TYR A 164 11.01 16.54 8.05
N LYS A 165 10.17 17.01 9.00
CA LYS A 165 10.51 18.21 9.80
C LYS A 165 11.70 17.97 10.72
N ALA A 166 11.81 16.79 11.31
CA ALA A 166 12.90 16.40 12.19
C ALA A 166 14.21 16.20 11.43
N ASP A 167 14.12 15.62 10.24
CA ASP A 167 15.26 15.38 9.35
C ASP A 167 14.86 15.63 7.89
N PRO A 168 15.25 16.82 7.32
CA PRO A 168 14.92 17.18 5.94
C PRO A 168 15.56 16.31 4.85
N SER A 169 16.39 15.34 5.19
CA SER A 169 16.90 14.34 4.24
C SER A 169 15.83 13.30 3.82
N TRP A 170 14.73 13.19 4.57
CA TRP A 170 13.58 12.40 4.16
C TRP A 170 12.89 13.02 2.95
N ASN A 171 12.57 12.18 1.98
CA ASN A 171 11.75 12.53 0.82
C ASN A 171 10.46 11.74 0.91
N THR A 172 9.35 12.41 1.23
CA THR A 172 8.06 11.77 1.41
C THR A 172 7.07 12.23 0.35
N ALA A 173 6.44 11.28 -0.37
CA ALA A 173 5.34 11.55 -1.28
C ALA A 173 4.07 10.89 -0.75
N LEU A 174 2.99 11.67 -0.62
CA LEU A 174 1.71 11.22 -0.08
C LEU A 174 0.69 11.15 -1.22
N LEU A 175 0.31 9.93 -1.64
CA LEU A 175 -0.64 9.72 -2.74
C LEU A 175 -2.03 9.44 -2.17
N ARG A 176 -2.96 10.38 -2.31
CA ARG A 176 -4.33 10.28 -1.80
C ARG A 176 -5.26 9.69 -2.85
N TYR A 177 -5.32 8.36 -2.89
CA TYR A 177 -6.19 7.64 -3.81
C TYR A 177 -7.66 7.82 -3.45
N PHE A 178 -8.50 7.97 -4.48
CA PHE A 178 -9.94 7.77 -4.40
C PHE A 178 -10.24 6.27 -4.50
N ASN A 179 -11.05 5.84 -5.47
CA ASN A 179 -11.35 4.43 -5.70
C ASN A 179 -10.73 4.00 -7.04
N PRO A 180 -9.50 3.50 -7.05
CA PRO A 180 -8.90 3.01 -8.29
C PRO A 180 -9.71 1.83 -8.81
N ILE A 181 -9.95 1.82 -10.11
CA ILE A 181 -10.67 0.77 -10.82
C ILE A 181 -9.86 0.32 -12.03
N GLY A 182 -10.10 -0.90 -12.47
CA GLY A 182 -9.50 -1.47 -13.66
C GLY A 182 -8.78 -2.79 -13.40
N ALA A 183 -8.31 -3.37 -14.47
CA ALA A 183 -7.47 -4.55 -14.47
C ALA A 183 -6.38 -4.35 -15.53
N HIS A 184 -5.29 -5.10 -15.41
CA HIS A 184 -4.25 -5.10 -16.43
C HIS A 184 -4.80 -5.65 -17.76
N GLU A 185 -4.36 -5.11 -18.89
CA GLU A 185 -4.84 -5.50 -20.24
C GLU A 185 -4.71 -6.98 -20.54
N SER A 186 -3.72 -7.66 -19.93
CA SER A 186 -3.55 -9.12 -20.01
C SER A 186 -4.69 -9.92 -19.38
N GLY A 187 -5.56 -9.29 -18.56
CA GLY A 187 -6.57 -9.96 -17.75
C GLY A 187 -6.02 -10.80 -16.58
N LYS A 188 -4.71 -10.79 -16.33
CA LYS A 188 -4.07 -11.65 -15.33
C LYS A 188 -4.06 -11.08 -13.92
N ILE A 189 -4.01 -9.75 -13.77
CA ILE A 189 -4.06 -9.05 -12.48
C ILE A 189 -5.15 -7.99 -12.48
N GLY A 190 -5.75 -7.78 -11.30
CA GLY A 190 -6.85 -6.86 -11.07
C GLY A 190 -7.29 -6.88 -9.62
N GLU A 191 -8.40 -6.27 -9.28
CA GLU A 191 -8.95 -6.31 -7.93
C GLU A 191 -9.71 -7.63 -7.71
N ASP A 192 -9.12 -8.52 -6.90
CA ASP A 192 -9.67 -9.84 -6.56
C ASP A 192 -9.74 -10.01 -5.03
N PRO A 193 -10.73 -9.36 -4.37
CA PRO A 193 -10.86 -9.37 -2.92
C PRO A 193 -11.29 -10.75 -2.41
N SER A 194 -10.87 -11.07 -1.18
CA SER A 194 -11.36 -12.21 -0.44
C SER A 194 -12.76 -11.91 0.11
N GLY A 195 -13.74 -12.76 -0.18
CA GLY A 195 -15.13 -12.61 0.27
C GLY A 195 -15.95 -11.61 -0.55
N ILE A 196 -16.97 -10.99 0.08
CA ILE A 196 -17.86 -10.04 -0.58
C ILE A 196 -17.08 -8.73 -0.85
N PRO A 197 -17.05 -8.25 -2.12
CA PRO A 197 -16.34 -7.04 -2.46
C PRO A 197 -16.88 -5.79 -1.73
N ASN A 198 -15.95 -4.91 -1.31
CA ASN A 198 -16.31 -3.60 -0.77
C ASN A 198 -16.36 -2.50 -1.85
N ASN A 199 -15.69 -2.74 -2.99
CA ASN A 199 -15.67 -1.80 -4.12
C ASN A 199 -16.67 -2.22 -5.19
N LEU A 200 -17.17 -1.24 -5.95
CA LEU A 200 -18.23 -1.43 -6.93
C LEU A 200 -17.83 -2.37 -8.08
N MET A 201 -16.64 -2.17 -8.67
CA MET A 201 -16.25 -2.93 -9.87
C MET A 201 -16.08 -4.43 -9.62
N PRO A 202 -15.34 -4.91 -8.59
CA PRO A 202 -15.28 -6.34 -8.34
C PRO A 202 -16.64 -6.93 -7.94
N TYR A 203 -17.54 -6.14 -7.33
CA TYR A 203 -18.91 -6.57 -7.07
C TYR A 203 -19.66 -6.81 -8.39
N ILE A 204 -19.66 -5.85 -9.31
CA ILE A 204 -20.32 -5.97 -10.62
C ILE A 204 -19.75 -7.15 -11.41
N THR A 205 -18.43 -7.32 -11.44
CA THR A 205 -17.80 -8.43 -12.18
C THR A 205 -18.13 -9.80 -11.59
N GLN A 206 -18.22 -9.92 -10.27
CA GLN A 206 -18.63 -11.17 -9.61
C GLN A 206 -20.08 -11.50 -9.87
N VAL A 207 -20.98 -10.51 -9.89
CA VAL A 207 -22.38 -10.70 -10.31
C VAL A 207 -22.46 -11.14 -11.78
N ALA A 208 -21.70 -10.47 -12.67
CA ALA A 208 -21.71 -10.79 -14.10
C ALA A 208 -21.30 -12.23 -14.44
N ILE A 209 -20.43 -12.84 -13.61
CA ILE A 209 -19.99 -14.24 -13.79
C ILE A 209 -20.73 -15.24 -12.88
N GLY A 210 -21.78 -14.81 -12.18
CA GLY A 210 -22.62 -15.66 -11.34
C GLY A 210 -21.97 -16.13 -10.05
N LYS A 211 -21.00 -15.41 -9.51
CA LYS A 211 -20.43 -15.67 -8.17
C LYS A 211 -21.24 -15.03 -7.04
N LEU A 212 -21.95 -13.96 -7.31
CA LEU A 212 -22.86 -13.23 -6.43
C LEU A 212 -24.21 -13.06 -7.09
#